data_448ed9a7857121eb1439f89f6634d7fc
#
_entry.id   448ed9a7857121eb1439f89f6634d7fc
#
_cell.length_a   1.000
_cell.length_b   1.000
_cell.length_c   1.000
_cell.angle_alpha   90.00
_cell.angle_beta   90.00
_cell.angle_gamma   90.00
#
_symmetry.space_group_name_H-M   'P 1'
#
loop_
_entity.id
_entity.type
_entity.pdbx_description
1 polymer ?
#
loop_
_entity_poly.entity_id
_entity_poly.type
_entity_poly.pdbx_seq_one_letter_code
_entity_poly.pdbx_strand_id
1 'polypeptide(L)'
;MDELGGRYYQKRRASILPARGGGNDTSEAENPAGQAADDMSIAMRAHDVTLRPYAVADAPEICQAVHESLKELMPWMPWCHPNYSLHDSRTWLENQVKAFQAGMAFEFAIVSNDGRYLGGCGVNDIGQANRRGNIGYWVRTTEARRGVATAAVRLAYQWAMENTNLIRLEILIAVGNTASQRVAEKAGAVREGILRKRLVLHDEAHDAVMFSLIR
;
A
#
# COMPACT_ATOMS: atom_id res chain seq x y z
N MET A 1 -3.56 24.32 14.96
CA MET A 1 -3.36 24.26 13.53
C MET A 1 -2.40 23.10 13.31
N ASP A 2 -2.82 21.88 12.87
CA ASP A 2 -3.54 21.58 11.67
C ASP A 2 -4.15 20.17 11.66
N GLU A 3 -5.41 20.13 11.27
CA GLU A 3 -6.20 18.90 11.07
C GLU A 3 -6.16 18.34 9.62
N LEU A 4 -5.19 18.67 8.81
CA LEU A 4 -5.22 18.39 7.36
C LEU A 4 -4.69 17.01 6.96
N GLY A 5 -3.83 16.38 7.74
CA GLY A 5 -3.29 15.03 7.41
C GLY A 5 -4.29 13.89 7.57
N GLY A 6 -5.29 14.04 8.46
CA GLY A 6 -6.29 13.01 8.75
C GLY A 6 -7.48 12.95 7.79
N ARG A 7 -7.71 13.97 6.97
CA ARG A 7 -8.96 14.09 6.20
C ARG A 7 -9.00 13.32 4.89
N TYR A 8 -7.87 12.92 4.35
CA TYR A 8 -7.83 12.20 3.08
C TYR A 8 -8.44 10.80 3.17
N TYR A 9 -8.33 10.15 4.33
CA TYR A 9 -8.91 8.83 4.59
C TYR A 9 -10.36 8.86 5.11
N GLN A 10 -10.85 9.99 5.66
CA GLN A 10 -12.19 10.05 6.29
C GLN A 10 -13.35 10.43 5.35
N LYS A 11 -13.12 11.00 4.18
CA LYS A 11 -14.21 11.52 3.31
C LYS A 11 -15.02 10.47 2.54
N ARG A 12 -14.78 9.17 2.70
CA ARG A 12 -15.60 8.10 2.07
C ARG A 12 -16.47 7.29 3.04
N ARG A 13 -16.78 7.82 4.24
CA ARG A 13 -17.69 7.16 5.21
C ARG A 13 -19.10 7.77 5.26
N ALA A 14 -19.67 8.20 4.17
CA ALA A 14 -21.06 8.61 4.15
C ALA A 14 -21.86 7.85 3.11
N SER A 15 -22.82 7.09 3.57
CA SER A 15 -23.96 6.46 2.88
C SER A 15 -23.80 5.00 2.42
N ILE A 16 -24.05 4.05 3.35
CA ILE A 16 -24.88 2.89 3.08
C ILE A 16 -25.67 2.59 4.36
N LEU A 17 -26.97 2.83 4.35
CA LEU A 17 -27.93 2.39 5.37
C LEU A 17 -28.16 0.88 5.20
N PRO A 18 -28.37 0.11 6.31
CA PRO A 18 -28.62 -1.32 6.22
C PRO A 18 -30.08 -1.60 5.84
N ALA A 19 -30.28 -2.45 4.85
CA ALA A 19 -31.56 -3.10 4.58
C ALA A 19 -31.83 -4.15 5.68
N ARG A 20 -33.00 -4.09 6.30
CA ARG A 20 -33.52 -5.09 7.25
C ARG A 20 -33.96 -6.34 6.49
N GLY A 21 -33.68 -7.52 7.04
CA GLY A 21 -34.31 -8.77 6.61
C GLY A 21 -33.60 -10.01 7.10
N GLY A 22 -34.16 -10.63 8.11
CA GLY A 22 -33.97 -11.80 8.89
C GLY A 22 -33.41 -13.07 8.25
N GLY A 23 -32.78 -13.87 9.08
CA GLY A 23 -32.43 -15.25 8.84
C GLY A 23 -31.18 -15.63 9.66
N ASN A 24 -31.41 -16.27 10.82
CA ASN A 24 -30.34 -16.96 11.56
C ASN A 24 -29.80 -18.10 10.71
N ASP A 25 -28.53 -18.03 10.37
CA ASP A 25 -27.71 -19.21 10.15
C ASP A 25 -26.31 -18.93 10.69
N THR A 26 -26.02 -19.57 11.84
CA THR A 26 -24.74 -19.49 12.53
C THR A 26 -23.81 -20.54 11.97
N SER A 27 -23.19 -20.27 10.84
CA SER A 27 -21.92 -20.85 10.47
C SER A 27 -20.88 -19.74 10.61
N GLU A 28 -20.14 -19.76 11.71
CA GLU A 28 -18.92 -18.98 11.89
C GLU A 28 -17.96 -19.35 10.74
N ALA A 29 -17.97 -18.54 9.69
CA ALA A 29 -16.89 -18.58 8.70
C ALA A 29 -15.66 -18.06 9.43
N GLU A 30 -14.76 -18.95 9.80
CA GLU A 30 -13.44 -18.64 10.33
C GLU A 30 -12.78 -17.60 9.39
N ASN A 31 -12.54 -16.43 9.92
CA ASN A 31 -11.85 -15.36 9.21
C ASN A 31 -10.35 -15.68 9.20
N PRO A 32 -9.75 -16.13 8.09
CA PRO A 32 -8.34 -16.49 8.05
C PRO A 32 -7.40 -15.30 8.33
N ALA A 33 -7.91 -14.06 8.29
CA ALA A 33 -7.14 -12.88 8.63
C ALA A 33 -6.92 -12.71 10.15
N GLY A 34 -7.75 -13.34 11.00
CA GLY A 34 -7.59 -13.27 12.45
C GLY A 34 -6.41 -14.08 13.01
N GLN A 35 -5.95 -15.11 12.30
CA GLN A 35 -4.80 -15.94 12.70
C GLN A 35 -3.45 -15.35 12.26
N ALA A 36 -3.43 -14.43 11.29
CA ALA A 36 -2.18 -13.85 10.75
C ALA A 36 -1.54 -12.78 11.65
N ALA A 37 -2.21 -12.32 12.71
CA ALA A 37 -1.72 -11.22 13.55
C ALA A 37 -0.69 -11.64 14.61
N ASP A 38 -0.64 -12.93 14.98
CA ASP A 38 0.30 -13.46 15.97
C ASP A 38 1.50 -14.21 15.37
N ASP A 39 1.52 -14.42 14.05
CA ASP A 39 2.57 -15.16 13.39
C ASP A 39 3.51 -14.21 12.60
N MET A 40 4.64 -13.83 13.22
CA MET A 40 5.76 -13.14 12.57
C MET A 40 6.40 -13.95 11.42
N SER A 41 5.79 -15.06 10.99
CA SER A 41 6.23 -15.90 9.87
C SER A 41 5.89 -15.35 8.48
N ILE A 42 5.12 -14.24 8.37
CA ILE A 42 4.76 -13.64 7.07
C ILE A 42 5.93 -12.80 6.52
N ALA A 43 7.08 -13.40 6.33
CA ALA A 43 8.18 -12.76 5.62
C ALA A 43 8.31 -13.38 4.22
N MET A 44 8.02 -12.58 3.20
CA MET A 44 8.19 -12.98 1.79
C MET A 44 9.56 -12.52 1.31
N ARG A 45 10.29 -13.40 0.62
CA ARG A 45 11.66 -13.10 0.18
C ARG A 45 11.85 -13.34 -1.31
N ALA A 46 12.52 -12.40 -1.97
CA ALA A 46 13.02 -12.57 -3.33
C ALA A 46 14.37 -11.88 -3.45
N HIS A 47 15.43 -12.65 -3.77
CA HIS A 47 16.80 -12.16 -3.82
C HIS A 47 17.22 -11.43 -2.53
N ASP A 48 17.54 -10.12 -2.63
CA ASP A 48 17.99 -9.29 -1.52
C ASP A 48 16.87 -8.48 -0.86
N VAL A 49 15.60 -8.79 -1.17
CA VAL A 49 14.42 -8.08 -0.68
C VAL A 49 13.53 -8.99 0.13
N THR A 50 13.17 -8.53 1.31
CA THR A 50 12.15 -9.15 2.16
C THR A 50 10.99 -8.17 2.36
N LEU A 51 9.75 -8.64 2.22
CA LEU A 51 8.58 -7.94 2.72
C LEU A 51 8.18 -8.55 4.07
N ARG A 52 7.97 -7.71 5.06
CA ARG A 52 7.39 -8.09 6.35
C ARG A 52 6.32 -7.10 6.79
N PRO A 53 5.33 -7.52 7.59
CA PRO A 53 4.40 -6.57 8.19
C PRO A 53 5.14 -5.45 8.92
N TYR A 54 4.54 -4.27 8.95
CA TYR A 54 5.05 -3.15 9.71
C TYR A 54 4.90 -3.36 11.22
N ALA A 55 5.87 -2.85 11.98
CA ALA A 55 5.79 -2.67 13.42
C ALA A 55 5.90 -1.19 13.78
N VAL A 56 5.30 -0.77 14.91
CA VAL A 56 5.40 0.63 15.37
C VAL A 56 6.86 1.05 15.62
N ALA A 57 7.71 0.10 15.94
CA ALA A 57 9.16 0.30 16.11
C ALA A 57 9.87 0.75 14.82
N ASP A 58 9.27 0.58 13.64
CA ASP A 58 9.87 1.01 12.36
C ASP A 58 9.80 2.55 12.15
N ALA A 59 9.06 3.28 12.99
CA ALA A 59 8.84 4.71 12.80
C ALA A 59 10.11 5.55 12.60
N PRO A 60 11.22 5.35 13.37
CA PRO A 60 12.45 6.12 13.17
C PRO A 60 13.06 5.90 11.79
N GLU A 61 13.12 4.64 11.33
CA GLU A 61 13.72 4.29 10.05
C GLU A 61 12.88 4.80 8.86
N ILE A 62 11.55 4.76 8.99
CA ILE A 62 10.63 5.35 8.00
C ILE A 62 10.86 6.85 7.91
N CYS A 63 10.86 7.54 9.05
CA CYS A 63 11.08 8.99 9.11
C CYS A 63 12.40 9.39 8.43
N GLN A 64 13.49 8.69 8.76
CA GLN A 64 14.78 8.90 8.12
C GLN A 64 14.73 8.66 6.61
N ALA A 65 14.13 7.54 6.17
CA ALA A 65 14.03 7.19 4.76
C ALA A 65 13.21 8.19 3.95
N VAL A 66 12.14 8.74 4.55
CA VAL A 66 11.33 9.79 3.93
C VAL A 66 12.15 11.08 3.78
N HIS A 67 12.88 11.51 4.82
CA HIS A 67 13.73 12.71 4.75
C HIS A 67 14.81 12.59 3.67
N GLU A 68 15.45 11.43 3.56
CA GLU A 68 16.46 11.16 2.52
C GLU A 68 15.86 11.19 1.10
N SER A 69 14.54 11.01 0.98
CA SER A 69 13.85 10.83 -0.30
C SER A 69 12.79 11.90 -0.59
N LEU A 70 12.73 12.98 0.20
CA LEU A 70 11.70 14.02 0.11
C LEU A 70 11.53 14.55 -1.32
N LYS A 71 12.63 14.89 -1.98
CA LYS A 71 12.64 15.48 -3.32
C LYS A 71 11.96 14.59 -4.35
N GLU A 72 12.19 13.28 -4.27
CA GLU A 72 11.69 12.30 -5.21
C GLU A 72 10.28 11.82 -4.86
N LEU A 73 9.92 11.82 -3.57
CA LEU A 73 8.61 11.36 -3.10
C LEU A 73 7.53 12.43 -3.18
N MET A 74 7.84 13.65 -2.79
CA MET A 74 6.85 14.74 -2.72
C MET A 74 6.01 14.92 -3.98
N PRO A 75 6.55 14.87 -5.19
CA PRO A 75 5.73 15.08 -6.39
C PRO A 75 4.63 14.02 -6.59
N TRP A 76 4.79 12.84 -5.99
CA TRP A 76 3.93 11.67 -6.27
C TRP A 76 3.16 11.15 -5.07
N MET A 77 3.60 11.50 -3.85
CA MET A 77 3.05 10.98 -2.60
C MET A 77 2.35 12.10 -1.81
N PRO A 78 1.01 12.15 -1.80
CA PRO A 78 0.25 13.23 -1.12
C PRO A 78 0.52 13.35 0.38
N TRP A 79 0.96 12.25 1.02
CA TRP A 79 1.31 12.21 2.43
C TRP A 79 2.71 12.75 2.72
N CYS A 80 3.57 12.89 1.70
CA CYS A 80 4.94 13.36 1.85
C CYS A 80 5.00 14.88 1.76
N HIS A 81 5.53 15.52 2.79
CA HIS A 81 5.59 16.98 2.90
C HIS A 81 6.91 17.42 3.58
N PRO A 82 7.35 18.69 3.42
CA PRO A 82 8.65 19.15 3.91
C PRO A 82 8.86 19.02 5.43
N ASN A 83 7.77 19.06 6.19
CA ASN A 83 7.78 18.96 7.66
C ASN A 83 7.47 17.54 8.16
N TYR A 84 7.64 16.51 7.31
CA TYR A 84 7.41 15.13 7.72
C TYR A 84 8.22 14.76 8.96
N SER A 85 7.59 14.12 9.94
CA SER A 85 8.15 13.94 11.26
C SER A 85 8.02 12.49 11.76
N LEU A 86 8.71 12.18 12.84
CA LEU A 86 8.56 10.91 13.54
C LEU A 86 7.11 10.67 14.02
N HIS A 87 6.40 11.75 14.37
CA HIS A 87 4.99 11.65 14.75
C HIS A 87 4.12 11.17 13.60
N ASP A 88 4.35 11.68 12.38
CA ASP A 88 3.61 11.23 11.19
C ASP A 88 3.84 9.76 10.92
N SER A 89 5.10 9.30 11.00
CA SER A 89 5.45 7.88 10.86
C SER A 89 4.73 7.00 11.90
N ARG A 90 4.73 7.39 13.18
CA ARG A 90 4.08 6.63 14.26
C ARG A 90 2.57 6.56 14.06
N THR A 91 1.93 7.70 13.82
CA THR A 91 0.48 7.78 13.61
C THR A 91 0.05 6.92 12.42
N TRP A 92 0.81 6.97 11.32
CA TRP A 92 0.55 6.14 10.16
C TRP A 92 0.67 4.64 10.51
N LEU A 93 1.76 4.23 11.17
CA LEU A 93 2.00 2.82 11.55
C LEU A 93 0.93 2.26 12.47
N GLU A 94 0.50 3.02 13.49
CA GLU A 94 -0.57 2.60 14.39
C GLU A 94 -1.88 2.31 13.64
N ASN A 95 -2.16 3.10 12.59
CA ASN A 95 -3.32 2.87 11.74
C ASN A 95 -3.12 1.66 10.82
N GLN A 96 -1.90 1.45 10.28
CA GLN A 96 -1.64 0.31 9.40
C GLN A 96 -1.70 -1.04 10.14
N VAL A 97 -1.17 -1.11 11.36
CA VAL A 97 -1.29 -2.33 12.19
C VAL A 97 -2.77 -2.70 12.41
N LYS A 98 -3.62 -1.72 12.76
CA LYS A 98 -5.07 -1.94 12.91
C LYS A 98 -5.75 -2.33 11.60
N ALA A 99 -5.39 -1.68 10.49
CA ALA A 99 -5.95 -1.97 9.17
C ALA A 99 -5.58 -3.38 8.70
N PHE A 100 -4.35 -3.82 8.96
CA PHE A 100 -3.87 -5.16 8.66
C PHE A 100 -4.67 -6.22 9.43
N GLN A 101 -4.83 -6.06 10.75
CA GLN A 101 -5.63 -6.95 11.60
C GLN A 101 -7.10 -7.02 11.17
N ALA A 102 -7.64 -5.91 10.68
CA ALA A 102 -9.01 -5.82 10.19
C ALA A 102 -9.18 -6.30 8.73
N GLY A 103 -8.12 -6.70 8.03
CA GLY A 103 -8.17 -7.07 6.61
C GLY A 103 -8.55 -5.92 5.67
N MET A 104 -8.36 -4.68 6.10
CA MET A 104 -8.71 -3.47 5.32
C MET A 104 -7.55 -2.99 4.44
N ALA A 105 -6.32 -3.26 4.85
CA ALA A 105 -5.12 -3.01 4.07
C ALA A 105 -4.00 -3.94 4.55
N PHE A 106 -3.07 -4.28 3.66
CA PHE A 106 -1.93 -5.14 3.93
C PHE A 106 -0.66 -4.40 3.50
N GLU A 107 -0.13 -3.59 4.40
CA GLU A 107 1.08 -2.80 4.16
C GLU A 107 2.31 -3.50 4.75
N PHE A 108 3.40 -3.50 3.98
CA PHE A 108 4.64 -4.19 4.32
C PHE A 108 5.84 -3.25 4.26
N ALA A 109 6.74 -3.41 5.20
CA ALA A 109 8.08 -2.86 5.12
C ALA A 109 8.90 -3.64 4.11
N ILE A 110 9.59 -2.94 3.21
CA ILE A 110 10.61 -3.52 2.34
C ILE A 110 11.93 -3.42 3.09
N VAL A 111 12.55 -4.56 3.36
CA VAL A 111 13.83 -4.62 4.07
C VAL A 111 14.87 -5.43 3.28
N SER A 112 16.13 -5.10 3.44
CA SER A 112 17.26 -5.89 2.91
C SER A 112 17.53 -7.12 3.79
N ASN A 113 18.39 -8.00 3.31
CA ASN A 113 18.77 -9.22 4.07
C ASN A 113 19.46 -8.92 5.40
N ASP A 114 20.13 -7.77 5.52
CA ASP A 114 20.75 -7.28 6.77
C ASP A 114 19.77 -6.48 7.65
N GLY A 115 18.48 -6.43 7.28
CA GLY A 115 17.40 -5.82 8.05
C GLY A 115 17.21 -4.32 7.84
N ARG A 116 17.98 -3.67 6.95
CA ARG A 116 17.83 -2.23 6.67
C ARG A 116 16.52 -1.92 5.95
N TYR A 117 15.81 -0.92 6.40
CA TYR A 117 14.58 -0.45 5.77
C TYR A 117 14.86 0.21 4.42
N LEU A 118 14.22 -0.26 3.35
CA LEU A 118 14.43 0.19 1.97
C LEU A 118 13.25 0.99 1.41
N GLY A 119 12.04 0.86 2.00
CA GLY A 119 10.82 1.48 1.51
C GLY A 119 9.56 0.77 1.99
N GLY A 120 8.45 1.02 1.34
CA GLY A 120 7.17 0.39 1.63
C GLY A 120 6.46 -0.12 0.39
N CYS A 121 5.71 -1.20 0.54
CA CYS A 121 4.84 -1.76 -0.49
C CYS A 121 3.64 -2.40 0.17
N GLY A 122 2.43 -2.22 -0.40
CA GLY A 122 1.26 -2.82 0.20
C GLY A 122 0.05 -2.87 -0.71
N VAL A 123 -0.99 -3.56 -0.22
CA VAL A 123 -2.29 -3.68 -0.86
C VAL A 123 -3.32 -2.93 -0.03
N ASN A 124 -3.95 -1.94 -0.63
CA ASN A 124 -4.93 -1.06 -0.01
C ASN A 124 -6.13 -0.81 -0.92
N ASP A 125 -7.05 0.09 -0.53
CA ASP A 125 -8.31 0.38 -1.26
C ASP A 125 -9.05 -0.92 -1.67
N ILE A 126 -9.16 -1.85 -0.71
CA ILE A 126 -9.75 -3.17 -0.94
C ILE A 126 -11.26 -3.04 -1.13
N GLY A 127 -11.73 -3.35 -2.34
CA GLY A 127 -13.13 -3.38 -2.72
C GLY A 127 -13.67 -4.81 -2.69
N GLN A 128 -14.27 -5.22 -1.57
CA GLN A 128 -14.75 -6.59 -1.35
C GLN A 128 -15.78 -7.04 -2.41
N ALA A 129 -16.69 -6.17 -2.79
CA ALA A 129 -17.73 -6.49 -3.77
C ALA A 129 -17.15 -6.90 -5.15
N ASN A 130 -16.05 -6.27 -5.56
CA ASN A 130 -15.38 -6.54 -6.83
C ASN A 130 -14.09 -7.35 -6.67
N ARG A 131 -13.76 -7.75 -5.44
CA ARG A 131 -12.57 -8.53 -5.10
C ARG A 131 -11.29 -7.95 -5.71
N ARG A 132 -11.15 -6.61 -5.63
CA ARG A 132 -10.01 -5.85 -6.13
C ARG A 132 -9.29 -5.11 -5.00
N GLY A 133 -8.01 -4.82 -5.20
CA GLY A 133 -7.22 -3.94 -4.35
C GLY A 133 -6.31 -3.06 -5.19
N ASN A 134 -5.64 -2.09 -4.57
CA ASN A 134 -4.62 -1.27 -5.18
C ASN A 134 -3.26 -1.60 -4.57
N ILE A 135 -2.21 -1.73 -5.39
CA ILE A 135 -0.83 -1.82 -4.90
C ILE A 135 -0.21 -0.43 -4.92
N GLY A 136 0.25 0.01 -3.73
CA GLY A 136 1.09 1.18 -3.54
C GLY A 136 2.53 0.78 -3.19
N TYR A 137 3.53 1.57 -3.60
CA TYR A 137 4.93 1.33 -3.25
C TYR A 137 5.77 2.60 -3.36
N TRP A 138 6.85 2.62 -2.59
CA TRP A 138 7.91 3.60 -2.68
C TRP A 138 9.22 3.00 -2.15
N VAL A 139 10.35 3.53 -2.57
CA VAL A 139 11.68 3.10 -2.10
C VAL A 139 12.54 4.31 -1.79
N ARG A 140 13.50 4.15 -0.87
CA ARG A 140 14.55 5.15 -0.63
C ARG A 140 15.22 5.53 -1.95
N THR A 141 15.56 6.80 -2.12
CA THR A 141 16.24 7.27 -3.34
C THR A 141 17.55 6.52 -3.59
N THR A 142 18.29 6.18 -2.53
CA THR A 142 19.53 5.38 -2.61
C THR A 142 19.32 3.96 -3.14
N GLU A 143 18.10 3.43 -3.04
CA GLU A 143 17.71 2.09 -3.50
C GLU A 143 17.01 2.11 -4.87
N ALA A 144 16.83 3.28 -5.45
CA ALA A 144 16.23 3.41 -6.77
C ALA A 144 17.08 2.71 -7.86
N ARG A 145 16.41 2.21 -8.91
CA ARG A 145 17.04 1.51 -10.05
C ARG A 145 17.75 0.19 -9.73
N ARG A 146 17.62 -0.33 -8.52
CA ARG A 146 18.21 -1.60 -8.04
C ARG A 146 17.24 -2.79 -8.12
N GLY A 147 16.05 -2.60 -8.68
CA GLY A 147 15.03 -3.65 -8.77
C GLY A 147 14.19 -3.86 -7.52
N VAL A 148 14.49 -3.18 -6.42
CA VAL A 148 13.82 -3.31 -5.10
C VAL A 148 12.30 -3.16 -5.22
N ALA A 149 11.81 -2.07 -5.81
CA ALA A 149 10.37 -1.85 -5.97
C ALA A 149 9.70 -2.92 -6.84
N THR A 150 10.37 -3.38 -7.91
CA THR A 150 9.84 -4.45 -8.78
C THR A 150 9.70 -5.77 -8.04
N ALA A 151 10.71 -6.15 -7.25
CA ALA A 151 10.67 -7.34 -6.41
C ALA A 151 9.55 -7.23 -5.36
N ALA A 152 9.44 -6.09 -4.69
CA ALA A 152 8.40 -5.83 -3.70
C ALA A 152 6.99 -5.96 -4.27
N VAL A 153 6.71 -5.37 -5.45
CA VAL A 153 5.39 -5.48 -6.11
C VAL A 153 5.05 -6.93 -6.44
N ARG A 154 6.02 -7.71 -6.95
CA ARG A 154 5.80 -9.15 -7.23
C ARG A 154 5.47 -9.93 -5.97
N LEU A 155 6.22 -9.72 -4.89
CA LEU A 155 5.99 -10.37 -3.60
C LEU A 155 4.61 -9.99 -3.02
N ALA A 156 4.26 -8.71 -3.04
CA ALA A 156 2.96 -8.24 -2.54
C ALA A 156 1.80 -8.81 -3.37
N TYR A 157 1.95 -8.88 -4.70
CA TYR A 157 0.98 -9.52 -5.58
C TYR A 157 0.81 -11.01 -5.25
N GLN A 158 1.92 -11.76 -5.18
CA GLN A 158 1.88 -13.19 -4.87
C GLN A 158 1.20 -13.43 -3.52
N TRP A 159 1.62 -12.70 -2.49
CA TRP A 159 1.02 -12.80 -1.16
C TRP A 159 -0.49 -12.54 -1.19
N ALA A 160 -0.92 -11.49 -1.86
CA ALA A 160 -2.35 -11.14 -1.93
C ALA A 160 -3.16 -12.23 -2.63
N MET A 161 -2.64 -12.82 -3.72
CA MET A 161 -3.31 -13.91 -4.44
C MET A 161 -3.40 -15.20 -3.61
N GLU A 162 -2.42 -15.46 -2.75
CA GLU A 162 -2.38 -16.65 -1.90
C GLU A 162 -3.21 -16.48 -0.62
N ASN A 163 -3.23 -15.29 -0.03
CA ASN A 163 -3.77 -15.05 1.31
C ASN A 163 -5.09 -14.26 1.34
N THR A 164 -5.62 -13.87 0.19
CA THR A 164 -6.90 -13.15 0.11
C THR A 164 -7.78 -13.72 -1.00
N ASN A 165 -9.04 -13.27 -1.03
CA ASN A 165 -9.96 -13.61 -2.12
C ASN A 165 -9.89 -12.63 -3.30
N LEU A 166 -8.92 -11.73 -3.33
CA LEU A 166 -8.75 -10.78 -4.41
C LEU A 166 -8.42 -11.48 -5.73
N ILE A 167 -8.97 -10.98 -6.81
CA ILE A 167 -8.74 -11.51 -8.17
C ILE A 167 -8.01 -10.51 -9.05
N ARG A 168 -7.90 -9.26 -8.59
CA ARG A 168 -7.31 -8.16 -9.34
C ARG A 168 -6.61 -7.19 -8.41
N LEU A 169 -5.39 -6.82 -8.75
CA LEU A 169 -4.66 -5.72 -8.12
C LEU A 169 -4.39 -4.63 -9.16
N GLU A 170 -4.77 -3.42 -8.82
CA GLU A 170 -4.60 -2.23 -9.64
C GLU A 170 -3.36 -1.47 -9.19
N ILE A 171 -2.69 -0.80 -10.12
CA ILE A 171 -1.60 0.14 -9.83
C ILE A 171 -1.92 1.42 -10.59
N LEU A 172 -2.30 2.47 -9.84
CA LEU A 172 -2.62 3.77 -10.39
C LEU A 172 -1.41 4.70 -10.29
N ILE A 173 -0.93 5.17 -11.44
CA ILE A 173 0.31 5.94 -11.53
C ILE A 173 0.05 7.23 -12.31
N ALA A 174 0.39 8.38 -11.74
CA ALA A 174 0.33 9.65 -12.47
C ALA A 174 1.10 9.55 -13.80
N VAL A 175 0.55 10.08 -14.87
CA VAL A 175 1.13 9.98 -16.24
C VAL A 175 2.59 10.45 -16.27
N GLY A 176 2.94 11.49 -15.49
CA GLY A 176 4.32 11.99 -15.41
C GLY A 176 5.31 11.11 -14.64
N ASN A 177 4.84 10.13 -13.84
CA ASN A 177 5.71 9.27 -13.05
C ASN A 177 6.20 8.05 -13.86
N THR A 178 7.05 8.30 -14.84
CA THR A 178 7.57 7.25 -15.75
C THR A 178 8.42 6.19 -15.03
N ALA A 179 9.05 6.56 -13.92
CA ALA A 179 9.84 5.61 -13.12
C ALA A 179 8.95 4.54 -12.50
N SER A 180 7.82 4.93 -11.90
CA SER A 180 6.84 4.02 -11.33
C SER A 180 6.17 3.15 -12.41
N GLN A 181 5.85 3.71 -13.59
CA GLN A 181 5.31 2.94 -14.72
C GLN A 181 6.25 1.81 -15.13
N ARG A 182 7.56 2.07 -15.22
CA ARG A 182 8.55 1.03 -15.51
C ARG A 182 8.63 -0.07 -14.46
N VAL A 183 8.38 0.27 -13.19
CA VAL A 183 8.30 -0.73 -12.11
C VAL A 183 7.08 -1.63 -12.32
N ALA A 184 5.91 -1.07 -12.60
CA ALA A 184 4.68 -1.82 -12.86
C ALA A 184 4.86 -2.78 -14.05
N GLU A 185 5.38 -2.28 -15.18
CA GLU A 185 5.67 -3.10 -16.37
C GLU A 185 6.63 -4.25 -16.07
N LYS A 186 7.76 -3.96 -15.39
CA LYS A 186 8.74 -4.98 -14.99
C LYS A 186 8.19 -5.97 -13.98
N ALA A 187 7.23 -5.59 -13.16
CA ALA A 187 6.56 -6.49 -12.25
C ALA A 187 5.60 -7.46 -12.97
N GLY A 188 5.28 -7.20 -14.23
CA GLY A 188 4.38 -8.01 -15.05
C GLY A 188 2.96 -7.46 -15.13
N ALA A 189 2.73 -6.23 -14.64
CA ALA A 189 1.42 -5.60 -14.73
C ALA A 189 1.10 -5.18 -16.18
N VAL A 190 -0.13 -5.41 -16.58
CA VAL A 190 -0.64 -5.03 -17.91
C VAL A 190 -1.14 -3.60 -17.86
N ARG A 191 -0.69 -2.78 -18.80
CA ARG A 191 -1.18 -1.41 -18.99
C ARG A 191 -2.55 -1.44 -19.66
N GLU A 192 -3.57 -0.90 -18.98
CA GLU A 192 -4.96 -0.91 -19.50
C GLU A 192 -5.37 0.40 -20.16
N GLY A 193 -4.80 1.53 -19.75
CA GLY A 193 -5.14 2.82 -20.35
C GLY A 193 -4.81 4.01 -19.47
N ILE A 194 -5.33 5.17 -19.87
CA ILE A 194 -5.22 6.43 -19.11
C ILE A 194 -6.62 6.81 -18.61
N LEU A 195 -6.70 7.02 -17.32
CA LEU A 195 -7.89 7.51 -16.64
C LEU A 195 -7.75 9.00 -16.38
N ARG A 196 -8.63 9.82 -16.99
CA ARG A 196 -8.57 11.27 -16.85
C ARG A 196 -8.93 11.71 -15.44
N LYS A 197 -8.13 12.62 -14.86
CA LYS A 197 -8.32 13.22 -13.53
C LYS A 197 -8.58 12.18 -12.43
N ARG A 198 -7.89 11.05 -12.50
CA ARG A 198 -8.12 9.91 -11.59
C ARG A 198 -7.38 10.05 -10.26
N LEU A 199 -6.31 10.80 -10.21
CA LEU A 199 -5.51 11.08 -9.00
C LEU A 199 -5.62 12.55 -8.63
N VAL A 200 -5.62 12.82 -7.34
CA VAL A 200 -5.43 14.18 -6.80
C VAL A 200 -4.11 14.18 -6.04
N LEU A 201 -3.17 14.99 -6.52
CA LEU A 201 -1.86 15.19 -5.90
C LEU A 201 -1.73 16.67 -5.59
N HIS A 202 -1.50 17.01 -4.32
CA HIS A 202 -1.34 18.40 -3.86
C HIS A 202 -2.49 19.34 -4.34
N ASP A 203 -3.73 18.87 -4.15
CA ASP A 203 -4.97 19.56 -4.57
C ASP A 203 -5.16 19.72 -6.10
N GLU A 204 -4.27 19.19 -6.92
CA GLU A 204 -4.39 19.18 -8.37
C GLU A 204 -4.84 17.82 -8.90
N ALA A 205 -5.76 17.83 -9.88
CA ALA A 205 -6.27 16.62 -10.51
C ALA A 205 -5.37 16.19 -11.67
N HIS A 206 -4.83 14.99 -11.59
CA HIS A 206 -3.91 14.40 -12.57
C HIS A 206 -4.52 13.20 -13.28
N ASP A 207 -4.17 13.05 -14.55
CA ASP A 207 -4.43 11.82 -15.30
C ASP A 207 -3.53 10.70 -14.76
N ALA A 208 -4.06 9.49 -14.72
CA ALA A 208 -3.34 8.32 -14.24
C ALA A 208 -3.31 7.21 -15.29
N VAL A 209 -2.18 6.55 -15.40
CA VAL A 209 -2.08 5.27 -16.11
C VAL A 209 -2.57 4.17 -15.17
N MET A 210 -3.50 3.36 -15.64
CA MET A 210 -3.97 2.16 -14.97
C MET A 210 -3.14 0.97 -15.43
N PHE A 211 -2.57 0.27 -14.47
CA PHE A 211 -1.99 -1.06 -14.65
C PHE A 211 -2.74 -2.07 -13.79
N SER A 212 -2.71 -3.35 -14.18
CA SER A 212 -3.32 -4.43 -13.41
C SER A 212 -2.48 -5.69 -13.40
N LEU A 213 -2.61 -6.42 -12.29
CA LEU A 213 -2.18 -7.80 -12.09
C LEU A 213 -3.43 -8.62 -11.76
N ILE A 214 -3.67 -9.71 -12.45
CA ILE A 214 -4.86 -10.56 -12.25
C ILE A 214 -4.43 -11.99 -11.95
N ARG A 215 -5.31 -12.70 -11.18
CA ARG A 215 -5.10 -14.10 -10.81
C ARG A 215 -5.13 -14.99 -12.04
#